data_bf8d717bc279c8d8b88961c173cda6d3
#
_entry.id   bf8d717bc279c8d8b88961c173cda6d3
#
_cell.length_a   1.000
_cell.length_b   1.000
_cell.length_c   1.000
_cell.angle_alpha   90.00
_cell.angle_beta   90.00
_cell.angle_gamma   90.00
#
_symmetry.space_group_name_H-M   'P 1'
#
loop_
_entity.id
_entity.type
_entity.pdbx_description
1 polymer ?
#
loop_
_entity_poly.entity_id
_entity_poly.type
_entity_poly.pdbx_seq_one_letter_code
_entity_poly.pdbx_strand_id
1 'polypeptide(L)'
;MRRILFTVLAATAMLSANAANATEGVLKVKGSLKSFGDSILVYVAEPGKRPVVRDTLVLKNGAFDFSVKLDKVSEVTLATPEAARGQSRQYVAFVGVPGETLELSANEQNKFTYAGTKFYKEFAEMKEALEKGQTELEAYIQSLNARMEKGEKQEDLMKEYQEKAPALQAKASVAYKDFIKAHPNYEANAIIVNSLETLEEMEEAAKMMSEGVREGRMKEYYMASINQLKAQKEAEEHAAKMQAAGVVAPDFTLNDLNGKPFKMSSLKGKYVVLDFWGSW
;
A
#
# COMPACT_ATOMS: atom_id res chain seq x y z
N MET A 1 -33.59 57.99 -35.47
CA MET A 1 -32.86 56.76 -35.76
C MET A 1 -32.12 56.38 -34.50
N ARG A 2 -32.68 55.47 -33.72
CA ARG A 2 -32.10 54.95 -32.43
C ARG A 2 -31.33 53.68 -32.76
N ARG A 3 -30.01 53.70 -32.56
CA ARG A 3 -29.16 52.50 -32.61
C ARG A 3 -29.23 51.83 -31.24
N ILE A 4 -29.73 50.60 -31.22
CA ILE A 4 -29.72 49.71 -30.04
C ILE A 4 -28.37 48.98 -30.05
N LEU A 5 -27.55 49.22 -28.99
CA LEU A 5 -26.35 48.47 -28.69
C LEU A 5 -26.74 47.17 -27.98
N PHE A 6 -26.47 46.01 -28.56
CA PHE A 6 -26.50 44.74 -27.87
C PHE A 6 -25.18 44.52 -27.15
N THR A 7 -25.18 44.63 -25.84
CA THR A 7 -24.09 44.18 -24.98
C THR A 7 -24.22 42.68 -24.80
N VAL A 8 -23.31 41.93 -25.43
CA VAL A 8 -23.15 40.50 -25.17
C VAL A 8 -22.42 40.35 -23.84
N LEU A 9 -23.16 39.93 -22.78
CA LEU A 9 -22.59 39.56 -21.50
C LEU A 9 -22.01 38.15 -21.64
N ALA A 10 -20.68 38.04 -21.82
CA ALA A 10 -19.98 36.78 -21.76
C ALA A 10 -19.96 36.33 -20.28
N ALA A 11 -20.86 35.45 -19.95
CA ALA A 11 -20.78 34.71 -18.67
C ALA A 11 -19.61 33.71 -18.76
N THR A 12 -18.44 34.10 -18.25
CA THR A 12 -17.37 33.18 -17.92
C THR A 12 -17.87 32.32 -16.76
N ALA A 13 -18.38 31.14 -17.10
CA ALA A 13 -18.56 30.06 -16.13
C ALA A 13 -17.17 29.63 -15.64
N MET A 14 -16.74 30.16 -14.50
CA MET A 14 -15.68 29.55 -13.74
C MET A 14 -16.22 28.19 -13.29
N LEU A 15 -15.79 27.13 -14.00
CA LEU A 15 -15.84 25.78 -13.47
C LEU A 15 -14.86 25.75 -12.29
N SER A 16 -15.37 26.07 -11.11
CA SER A 16 -14.75 25.62 -9.88
C SER A 16 -14.73 24.10 -9.97
N ALA A 17 -13.55 23.54 -10.24
CA ALA A 17 -13.29 22.13 -10.00
C ALA A 17 -13.48 21.93 -8.50
N ASN A 18 -14.70 21.57 -8.10
CA ASN A 18 -14.94 21.00 -6.80
C ASN A 18 -14.01 19.81 -6.69
N ALA A 19 -13.05 19.88 -5.76
CA ALA A 19 -12.37 18.70 -5.25
C ALA A 19 -13.48 17.73 -4.88
N ALA A 20 -13.67 16.71 -5.72
CA ALA A 20 -14.67 15.69 -5.47
C ALA A 20 -14.21 15.01 -4.17
N ASN A 21 -14.90 15.30 -3.08
CA ASN A 21 -14.88 14.47 -1.91
C ASN A 21 -14.96 13.02 -2.40
N ALA A 22 -14.20 12.12 -1.76
CA ALA A 22 -14.22 10.68 -2.05
C ALA A 22 -15.63 10.15 -1.80
N THR A 23 -16.53 10.48 -2.70
CA THR A 23 -17.93 10.14 -2.62
C THR A 23 -18.11 8.75 -3.20
N GLU A 24 -18.99 8.01 -2.58
CA GLU A 24 -19.47 6.71 -2.97
C GLU A 24 -19.44 6.52 -4.50
N GLY A 25 -18.42 5.82 -4.99
CA GLY A 25 -18.24 5.60 -6.43
C GLY A 25 -18.11 4.14 -6.77
N VAL A 26 -18.48 3.80 -7.97
CA VAL A 26 -18.35 2.45 -8.49
C VAL A 26 -17.06 2.36 -9.29
N LEU A 27 -16.14 1.51 -8.86
CA LEU A 27 -15.00 1.08 -9.67
C LEU A 27 -15.49 0.03 -10.67
N LYS A 28 -15.21 0.25 -11.94
CA LYS A 28 -15.44 -0.74 -13.00
C LYS A 28 -14.11 -1.39 -13.37
N VAL A 29 -14.09 -2.71 -13.46
CA VAL A 29 -12.89 -3.48 -13.80
C VAL A 29 -13.23 -4.48 -14.87
N LYS A 30 -12.53 -4.44 -16.00
CA LYS A 30 -12.66 -5.42 -17.09
C LYS A 30 -11.29 -5.86 -17.56
N GLY A 31 -11.22 -7.03 -18.15
CA GLY A 31 -9.95 -7.51 -18.69
C GLY A 31 -9.87 -8.99 -18.95
N SER A 32 -8.63 -9.51 -18.95
CA SER A 32 -8.38 -10.93 -19.21
C SER A 32 -7.18 -11.44 -18.42
N LEU A 33 -7.39 -12.49 -17.64
CA LEU A 33 -6.42 -13.21 -16.81
C LEU A 33 -6.44 -14.70 -17.14
N LYS A 34 -5.97 -15.08 -18.33
CA LYS A 34 -6.07 -16.45 -18.85
C LYS A 34 -5.47 -17.52 -17.94
N SER A 35 -4.40 -17.19 -17.23
CA SER A 35 -3.71 -18.10 -16.32
C SER A 35 -4.42 -18.30 -14.97
N PHE A 36 -5.49 -17.54 -14.67
CA PHE A 36 -6.17 -17.57 -13.37
C PHE A 36 -7.27 -18.65 -13.27
N GLY A 37 -7.42 -19.52 -14.30
CA GLY A 37 -8.42 -20.57 -14.31
C GLY A 37 -9.84 -20.05 -14.58
N ASP A 38 -10.85 -20.70 -13.98
CA ASP A 38 -12.26 -20.46 -14.31
C ASP A 38 -12.97 -19.52 -13.31
N SER A 39 -12.32 -19.18 -12.19
CA SER A 39 -12.92 -18.30 -11.19
C SER A 39 -11.89 -17.53 -10.40
N ILE A 40 -12.27 -16.33 -9.96
CA ILE A 40 -11.47 -15.46 -9.07
C ILE A 40 -12.34 -14.89 -7.97
N LEU A 41 -11.74 -14.73 -6.78
CA LEU A 41 -12.34 -13.99 -5.67
C LEU A 41 -11.87 -12.53 -5.74
N VAL A 42 -12.79 -11.62 -5.48
CA VAL A 42 -12.54 -10.19 -5.39
C VAL A 42 -12.47 -9.80 -3.92
N TYR A 43 -11.30 -9.43 -3.46
CA TYR A 43 -11.09 -8.87 -2.13
C TYR A 43 -11.01 -7.36 -2.19
N VAL A 44 -11.52 -6.70 -1.17
CA VAL A 44 -11.36 -5.25 -0.96
C VAL A 44 -10.88 -5.01 0.45
N ALA A 45 -9.82 -4.22 0.59
CA ALA A 45 -9.29 -3.75 1.86
C ALA A 45 -9.29 -2.21 1.87
N GLU A 46 -10.06 -1.62 2.76
CA GLU A 46 -9.92 -0.20 3.06
C GLU A 46 -8.61 0.07 3.81
N PRO A 47 -8.04 1.28 3.73
CA PRO A 47 -6.83 1.63 4.45
C PRO A 47 -6.92 1.26 5.94
N GLY A 48 -5.93 0.49 6.43
CA GLY A 48 -5.86 0.02 7.82
C GLY A 48 -6.84 -1.09 8.21
N LYS A 49 -7.63 -1.63 7.28
CA LYS A 49 -8.57 -2.73 7.55
C LYS A 49 -8.12 -4.04 6.89
N ARG A 50 -8.62 -5.15 7.41
CA ARG A 50 -8.37 -6.47 6.79
C ARG A 50 -9.16 -6.61 5.49
N PRO A 51 -8.60 -7.33 4.48
CA PRO A 51 -9.31 -7.65 3.26
C PRO A 51 -10.60 -8.45 3.53
N VAL A 52 -11.66 -8.12 2.81
CA VAL A 52 -12.92 -8.87 2.82
C VAL A 52 -13.30 -9.29 1.41
N VAL A 53 -13.83 -10.49 1.26
CA VAL A 53 -14.38 -10.96 -0.03
C VAL A 53 -15.63 -10.16 -0.34
N ARG A 54 -15.66 -9.54 -1.52
CA ARG A 54 -16.82 -8.78 -2.02
C ARG A 54 -17.59 -9.56 -3.10
N ASP A 55 -16.89 -10.36 -3.90
CA ASP A 55 -17.50 -11.10 -4.99
C ASP A 55 -16.68 -12.33 -5.37
N THR A 56 -17.30 -13.22 -6.14
CA THR A 56 -16.66 -14.36 -6.81
C THR A 56 -17.09 -14.36 -8.28
N LEU A 57 -16.12 -14.20 -9.17
CA LEU A 57 -16.36 -14.07 -10.60
C LEU A 57 -16.04 -15.37 -11.31
N VAL A 58 -16.88 -15.75 -12.26
CA VAL A 58 -16.61 -16.83 -13.21
C VAL A 58 -15.94 -16.22 -14.43
N LEU A 59 -14.78 -16.72 -14.80
CA LEU A 59 -14.04 -16.28 -15.98
C LEU A 59 -14.49 -17.04 -17.22
N LYS A 60 -14.68 -16.34 -18.34
CA LYS A 60 -14.96 -16.94 -19.64
C LYS A 60 -13.72 -16.82 -20.53
N ASN A 61 -12.96 -17.89 -20.68
CA ASN A 61 -11.64 -17.86 -21.36
C ASN A 61 -10.69 -16.81 -20.75
N GLY A 62 -10.72 -16.68 -19.42
CA GLY A 62 -9.94 -15.69 -18.69
C GLY A 62 -10.54 -14.28 -18.67
N ALA A 63 -11.58 -13.98 -19.47
CA ALA A 63 -12.21 -12.68 -19.53
C ALA A 63 -13.14 -12.43 -18.34
N PHE A 64 -13.14 -11.19 -17.84
CA PHE A 64 -14.02 -10.72 -16.78
C PHE A 64 -14.44 -9.26 -16.99
N ASP A 65 -15.59 -8.93 -16.43
CA ASP A 65 -16.12 -7.57 -16.33
C ASP A 65 -16.97 -7.52 -15.07
N PHE A 66 -16.61 -6.63 -14.13
CA PHE A 66 -17.36 -6.46 -12.88
C PHE A 66 -17.30 -5.02 -12.39
N SER A 67 -18.15 -4.74 -11.43
CA SER A 67 -18.17 -3.43 -10.77
C SER A 67 -18.21 -3.65 -9.26
N VAL A 68 -17.43 -2.87 -8.53
CA VAL A 68 -17.43 -2.87 -7.06
C VAL A 68 -17.67 -1.46 -6.52
N LYS A 69 -18.58 -1.34 -5.57
CA LYS A 69 -18.81 -0.08 -4.87
C LYS A 69 -17.69 0.14 -3.85
N LEU A 70 -17.04 1.27 -3.93
CA LEU A 70 -15.99 1.72 -3.02
C LEU A 70 -16.39 3.05 -2.41
N ASP A 71 -16.42 3.12 -1.09
CA ASP A 71 -16.69 4.37 -0.37
C ASP A 71 -15.45 5.28 -0.33
N LYS A 72 -14.27 4.70 -0.46
CA LYS A 72 -12.96 5.36 -0.52
C LYS A 72 -11.97 4.57 -1.34
N VAL A 73 -10.82 5.18 -1.63
CA VAL A 73 -9.69 4.48 -2.24
C VAL A 73 -9.30 3.29 -1.38
N SER A 74 -9.24 2.11 -1.99
CA SER A 74 -9.06 0.82 -1.33
C SER A 74 -8.13 -0.08 -2.11
N GLU A 75 -7.47 -1.02 -1.46
CA GLU A 75 -6.79 -2.10 -2.17
C GLU A 75 -7.80 -3.11 -2.69
N VAL A 76 -7.67 -3.49 -3.95
CA VAL A 76 -8.47 -4.55 -4.58
C VAL A 76 -7.53 -5.67 -4.99
N THR A 77 -7.84 -6.90 -4.55
CA THR A 77 -7.07 -8.08 -4.91
C THR A 77 -7.97 -9.07 -5.62
N LEU A 78 -7.54 -9.49 -6.81
CA LEU A 78 -8.12 -10.61 -7.54
C LEU A 78 -7.26 -11.84 -7.30
N ALA A 79 -7.81 -12.88 -6.70
CA ALA A 79 -7.06 -14.08 -6.34
C ALA A 79 -7.79 -15.35 -6.79
N THR A 80 -7.04 -16.34 -7.25
CA THR A 80 -7.63 -17.67 -7.50
C THR A 80 -8.06 -18.33 -6.18
N PRO A 81 -9.00 -19.28 -6.19
CA PRO A 81 -9.37 -20.03 -4.99
C PRO A 81 -8.17 -20.73 -4.33
N GLU A 82 -7.20 -21.19 -5.11
CA GLU A 82 -5.95 -21.80 -4.63
C GLU A 82 -5.08 -20.76 -3.90
N ALA A 83 -4.95 -19.56 -4.46
CA ALA A 83 -4.21 -18.48 -3.81
C ALA A 83 -4.87 -18.03 -2.50
N ALA A 84 -6.20 -17.98 -2.47
CA ALA A 84 -6.96 -17.66 -1.26
C ALA A 84 -6.73 -18.69 -0.12
N ARG A 85 -6.41 -19.93 -0.47
CA ARG A 85 -6.04 -21.00 0.50
C ARG A 85 -4.55 -21.10 0.77
N GLY A 86 -3.72 -20.18 0.22
CA GLY A 86 -2.27 -20.21 0.36
C GLY A 86 -1.57 -21.30 -0.46
N GLN A 87 -2.26 -21.93 -1.41
CA GLN A 87 -1.75 -23.04 -2.23
C GLN A 87 -1.10 -22.59 -3.53
N SER A 88 -1.25 -21.32 -3.90
CA SER A 88 -0.60 -20.71 -5.06
C SER A 88 -0.31 -19.22 -4.80
N ARG A 89 0.38 -18.59 -5.76
CA ARG A 89 0.63 -17.13 -5.77
C ARG A 89 -0.07 -16.44 -6.94
N GLN A 90 -1.14 -17.03 -7.44
CA GLN A 90 -1.90 -16.45 -8.56
C GLN A 90 -2.91 -15.41 -8.03
N TYR A 91 -2.41 -14.22 -7.79
CA TYR A 91 -3.21 -13.06 -7.44
C TYR A 91 -2.62 -11.80 -8.08
N VAL A 92 -3.43 -10.80 -8.24
CA VAL A 92 -3.04 -9.44 -8.61
C VAL A 92 -3.71 -8.44 -7.69
N ALA A 93 -2.93 -7.54 -7.12
CA ALA A 93 -3.43 -6.44 -6.30
C ALA A 93 -3.24 -5.11 -7.04
N PHE A 94 -4.19 -4.22 -6.88
CA PHE A 94 -4.16 -2.87 -7.42
C PHE A 94 -4.96 -1.90 -6.55
N VAL A 95 -4.71 -0.63 -6.72
CA VAL A 95 -5.45 0.41 -5.99
C VAL A 95 -6.76 0.69 -6.70
N GLY A 96 -7.87 0.40 -6.04
CA GLY A 96 -9.21 0.68 -6.49
C GLY A 96 -9.60 2.13 -6.15
N VAL A 97 -9.90 2.91 -7.17
CA VAL A 97 -10.29 4.32 -7.02
C VAL A 97 -11.75 4.50 -7.39
N PRO A 98 -12.59 5.04 -6.47
CA PRO A 98 -14.00 5.27 -6.73
C PRO A 98 -14.24 6.08 -8.00
N GLY A 99 -15.19 5.64 -8.84
CA GLY A 99 -15.57 6.32 -10.09
C GLY A 99 -14.64 6.08 -11.29
N GLU A 100 -13.54 5.35 -11.11
CA GLU A 100 -12.61 5.01 -12.20
C GLU A 100 -12.98 3.72 -12.92
N THR A 101 -12.39 3.51 -14.10
CA THR A 101 -12.49 2.28 -14.86
C THR A 101 -11.09 1.74 -15.10
N LEU A 102 -10.84 0.50 -14.68
CA LEU A 102 -9.60 -0.24 -14.92
C LEU A 102 -9.79 -1.25 -16.05
N GLU A 103 -8.88 -1.25 -16.99
CA GLU A 103 -8.65 -2.33 -17.95
C GLU A 103 -7.38 -3.08 -17.54
N LEU A 104 -7.55 -4.32 -17.07
CA LEU A 104 -6.47 -5.15 -16.53
C LEU A 104 -6.29 -6.40 -17.37
N SER A 105 -5.10 -6.63 -17.88
CA SER A 105 -4.77 -7.88 -18.57
C SER A 105 -3.40 -8.40 -18.16
N ALA A 106 -3.19 -9.68 -18.38
CA ALA A 106 -1.89 -10.32 -18.19
C ALA A 106 -1.50 -11.06 -19.47
N ASN A 107 -0.20 -10.99 -19.81
CA ASN A 107 0.37 -11.83 -20.86
C ASN A 107 0.63 -13.27 -20.37
N GLU A 108 1.17 -14.13 -21.23
CA GLU A 108 1.49 -15.53 -20.91
C GLU A 108 2.52 -15.69 -19.78
N GLN A 109 3.37 -14.68 -19.57
CA GLN A 109 4.36 -14.63 -18.50
C GLN A 109 3.81 -14.00 -17.20
N ASN A 110 2.49 -13.79 -17.09
CA ASN A 110 1.83 -13.10 -16.01
C ASN A 110 2.32 -11.65 -15.78
N LYS A 111 2.84 -11.00 -16.83
CA LYS A 111 3.12 -9.56 -16.77
C LYS A 111 1.82 -8.80 -16.95
N PHE A 112 1.44 -8.04 -15.91
CA PHE A 112 0.20 -7.28 -15.89
C PHE A 112 0.34 -5.95 -16.61
N THR A 113 -0.69 -5.60 -17.38
CA THR A 113 -0.86 -4.29 -18.01
C THR A 113 -2.09 -3.61 -17.46
N TYR A 114 -1.99 -2.30 -17.26
CA TYR A 114 -3.02 -1.45 -16.68
C TYR A 114 -3.32 -0.32 -17.65
N ALA A 115 -4.62 -0.11 -17.92
CA ALA A 115 -5.13 0.98 -18.72
C ALA A 115 -6.49 1.43 -18.16
N GLY A 116 -7.07 2.48 -18.68
CA GLY A 116 -8.40 2.88 -18.25
C GLY A 116 -8.57 4.41 -18.20
N THR A 117 -9.27 4.88 -17.18
CA THR A 117 -9.52 6.31 -16.96
C THR A 117 -8.28 7.01 -16.39
N LYS A 118 -8.40 8.28 -16.02
CA LYS A 118 -7.27 9.16 -15.69
C LYS A 118 -6.27 8.51 -14.72
N PHE A 119 -6.75 8.03 -13.58
CA PHE A 119 -5.87 7.43 -12.56
C PHE A 119 -5.06 6.25 -13.10
N TYR A 120 -5.68 5.35 -13.87
CA TYR A 120 -4.98 4.17 -14.37
C TYR A 120 -4.03 4.46 -15.53
N LYS A 121 -4.21 5.56 -16.27
CA LYS A 121 -3.21 6.07 -17.20
C LYS A 121 -1.98 6.57 -16.45
N GLU A 122 -2.18 7.42 -15.44
CA GLU A 122 -1.11 7.89 -14.56
C GLU A 122 -0.36 6.72 -13.90
N PHE A 123 -1.13 5.72 -13.41
CA PHE A 123 -0.58 4.51 -12.79
C PHE A 123 0.28 3.69 -13.76
N ALA A 124 -0.14 3.53 -15.00
CA ALA A 124 0.63 2.80 -16.01
C ALA A 124 1.96 3.51 -16.32
N GLU A 125 1.95 4.84 -16.51
CA GLU A 125 3.16 5.63 -16.73
C GLU A 125 4.11 5.57 -15.52
N MET A 126 3.56 5.72 -14.31
CA MET A 126 4.30 5.58 -13.07
C MET A 126 4.97 4.21 -12.99
N LYS A 127 4.19 3.14 -13.19
CA LYS A 127 4.70 1.76 -13.11
C LYS A 127 5.85 1.52 -14.06
N GLU A 128 5.74 1.97 -15.32
CA GLU A 128 6.82 1.85 -16.31
C GLU A 128 8.10 2.59 -15.87
N ALA A 129 7.94 3.80 -15.32
CA ALA A 129 9.08 4.59 -14.83
C ALA A 129 9.76 3.93 -13.63
N LEU A 130 8.96 3.38 -12.69
CA LEU A 130 9.47 2.71 -11.50
C LEU A 130 10.14 1.37 -11.82
N GLU A 131 9.59 0.58 -12.74
CA GLU A 131 10.21 -0.66 -13.22
C GLU A 131 11.63 -0.40 -13.75
N LYS A 132 11.81 0.69 -14.50
CA LYS A 132 13.15 1.09 -14.97
C LYS A 132 14.10 1.41 -13.82
N GLY A 133 13.62 2.08 -12.77
CA GLY A 133 14.41 2.42 -11.57
C GLY A 133 14.77 1.20 -10.71
N GLN A 134 13.94 0.16 -10.72
CA GLN A 134 14.14 -1.07 -9.93
C GLN A 134 14.95 -2.17 -10.63
N THR A 135 15.24 -2.03 -11.92
CA THR A 135 15.85 -3.09 -12.74
C THR A 135 17.12 -3.66 -12.12
N GLU A 136 18.00 -2.82 -11.56
CA GLU A 136 19.25 -3.27 -10.93
C GLU A 136 18.99 -4.10 -9.65
N LEU A 137 18.06 -3.67 -8.82
CA LEU A 137 17.69 -4.37 -7.59
C LEU A 137 17.04 -5.71 -7.90
N GLU A 138 16.11 -5.74 -8.86
CA GLU A 138 15.45 -6.98 -9.29
C GLU A 138 16.44 -7.98 -9.87
N ALA A 139 17.34 -7.54 -10.76
CA ALA A 139 18.40 -8.38 -11.31
C ALA A 139 19.31 -8.93 -10.22
N TYR A 140 19.64 -8.12 -9.22
CA TYR A 140 20.42 -8.55 -8.07
C TYR A 140 19.70 -9.63 -7.26
N ILE A 141 18.42 -9.39 -6.89
CA ILE A 141 17.61 -10.38 -6.17
C ILE A 141 17.48 -11.70 -6.96
N GLN A 142 17.25 -11.63 -8.28
CA GLN A 142 17.20 -12.82 -9.14
C GLN A 142 18.54 -13.58 -9.12
N SER A 143 19.66 -12.87 -9.11
CA SER A 143 20.99 -13.51 -9.02
C SER A 143 21.18 -14.26 -7.70
N LEU A 144 20.71 -13.69 -6.57
CA LEU A 144 20.77 -14.34 -5.26
C LEU A 144 19.89 -15.60 -5.23
N ASN A 145 18.67 -15.52 -5.77
CA ASN A 145 17.77 -16.68 -5.87
C ASN A 145 18.39 -17.82 -6.70
N ALA A 146 18.98 -17.50 -7.85
CA ALA A 146 19.64 -18.49 -8.69
C ALA A 146 20.86 -19.14 -8.01
N ARG A 147 21.58 -18.42 -7.16
CA ARG A 147 22.70 -18.93 -6.36
C ARG A 147 22.19 -19.82 -5.22
N MET A 148 21.09 -19.45 -4.58
CA MET A 148 20.42 -20.27 -3.56
C MET A 148 19.94 -21.62 -4.14
N GLU A 149 19.35 -21.61 -5.34
CA GLU A 149 18.95 -22.84 -6.05
C GLU A 149 20.16 -23.76 -6.40
N LYS A 150 21.34 -23.18 -6.59
CA LYS A 150 22.59 -23.93 -6.79
C LYS A 150 23.25 -24.44 -5.51
N GLY A 151 22.59 -24.22 -4.36
CA GLY A 151 23.01 -24.74 -3.05
C GLY A 151 23.94 -23.82 -2.27
N GLU A 152 24.08 -22.55 -2.64
CA GLU A 152 24.80 -21.58 -1.83
C GLU A 152 24.04 -21.31 -0.50
N LYS A 153 24.76 -21.13 0.57
CA LYS A 153 24.15 -21.00 1.91
C LYS A 153 23.31 -19.73 2.02
N GLN A 154 22.10 -19.88 2.47
CA GLN A 154 21.17 -18.76 2.65
C GLN A 154 21.74 -17.66 3.58
N GLU A 155 22.51 -18.06 4.62
CA GLU A 155 23.14 -17.12 5.56
C GLU A 155 24.13 -16.18 4.87
N ASP A 156 24.97 -16.72 3.98
CA ASP A 156 25.97 -15.93 3.25
C ASP A 156 25.28 -14.98 2.24
N LEU A 157 24.24 -15.47 1.56
CA LEU A 157 23.44 -14.67 0.62
C LEU A 157 22.69 -13.55 1.34
N MET A 158 22.16 -13.83 2.54
CA MET A 158 21.45 -12.81 3.34
C MET A 158 22.42 -11.73 3.82
N LYS A 159 23.63 -12.09 4.23
CA LYS A 159 24.66 -11.13 4.61
C LYS A 159 25.04 -10.24 3.42
N GLU A 160 25.27 -10.83 2.25
CA GLU A 160 25.55 -10.07 1.02
C GLU A 160 24.38 -9.14 0.66
N TYR A 161 23.13 -9.61 0.81
CA TYR A 161 21.95 -8.76 0.58
C TYR A 161 21.92 -7.56 1.52
N GLN A 162 22.15 -7.76 2.81
CA GLN A 162 22.18 -6.68 3.80
C GLN A 162 23.26 -5.62 3.51
N GLU A 163 24.37 -6.02 2.90
CA GLU A 163 25.45 -5.09 2.52
C GLU A 163 25.13 -4.30 1.24
N LYS A 164 24.53 -4.94 0.23
CA LYS A 164 24.37 -4.34 -1.11
C LYS A 164 23.00 -3.75 -1.40
N ALA A 165 21.93 -4.35 -0.85
CA ALA A 165 20.56 -3.91 -1.15
C ALA A 165 20.29 -2.45 -0.76
N PRO A 166 20.78 -1.90 0.36
CA PRO A 166 20.50 -0.51 0.72
C PRO A 166 20.92 0.51 -0.34
N ALA A 167 22.08 0.28 -1.01
CA ALA A 167 22.53 1.18 -2.07
C ALA A 167 21.64 1.12 -3.32
N LEU A 168 21.12 -0.07 -3.65
CA LEU A 168 20.21 -0.27 -4.78
C LEU A 168 18.81 0.28 -4.48
N GLN A 169 18.34 0.12 -3.25
CA GLN A 169 17.08 0.70 -2.76
C GLN A 169 17.13 2.23 -2.78
N ALA A 170 18.26 2.82 -2.35
CA ALA A 170 18.44 4.26 -2.41
C ALA A 170 18.37 4.81 -3.85
N LYS A 171 18.90 4.09 -4.84
CA LYS A 171 18.74 4.46 -6.27
C LYS A 171 17.27 4.42 -6.71
N ALA A 172 16.53 3.39 -6.31
CA ALA A 172 15.11 3.28 -6.60
C ALA A 172 14.32 4.44 -5.96
N SER A 173 14.61 4.77 -4.70
CA SER A 173 14.00 5.91 -3.99
C SER A 173 14.23 7.24 -4.70
N VAL A 174 15.42 7.47 -5.26
CA VAL A 174 15.71 8.66 -6.07
C VAL A 174 14.81 8.70 -7.31
N ALA A 175 14.71 7.58 -8.06
CA ALA A 175 13.87 7.51 -9.24
C ALA A 175 12.38 7.79 -8.92
N TYR A 176 11.90 7.32 -7.78
CA TYR A 176 10.55 7.58 -7.27
C TYR A 176 10.32 9.07 -7.01
N LYS A 177 11.23 9.71 -6.30
CA LYS A 177 11.16 11.14 -6.02
C LYS A 177 11.25 11.99 -7.28
N ASP A 178 12.08 11.60 -8.24
CA ASP A 178 12.21 12.31 -9.52
C ASP A 178 10.93 12.18 -10.36
N PHE A 179 10.26 11.01 -10.32
CA PHE A 179 8.96 10.86 -10.96
C PHE A 179 7.90 11.80 -10.35
N ILE A 180 7.81 11.88 -9.02
CA ILE A 180 6.87 12.79 -8.34
C ILE A 180 7.16 14.26 -8.71
N LYS A 181 8.43 14.67 -8.76
CA LYS A 181 8.83 16.02 -9.16
C LYS A 181 8.42 16.34 -10.60
N ALA A 182 8.56 15.37 -11.51
CA ALA A 182 8.17 15.53 -12.90
C ALA A 182 6.64 15.58 -13.09
N HIS A 183 5.89 14.88 -12.23
CA HIS A 183 4.44 14.71 -12.32
C HIS A 183 3.71 15.03 -11.01
N PRO A 184 3.89 16.21 -10.39
CA PRO A 184 3.37 16.49 -9.05
C PRO A 184 1.83 16.43 -8.94
N ASN A 185 1.12 16.50 -10.05
CA ASN A 185 -0.34 16.46 -10.13
C ASN A 185 -0.90 15.04 -10.34
N TYR A 186 -0.06 14.01 -10.45
CA TYR A 186 -0.52 12.63 -10.61
C TYR A 186 -1.01 12.05 -9.29
N GLU A 187 -2.24 11.60 -9.28
CA GLU A 187 -2.82 10.92 -8.10
C GLU A 187 -2.13 9.58 -7.81
N ALA A 188 -1.57 8.94 -8.84
CA ALA A 188 -0.77 7.72 -8.71
C ALA A 188 0.47 7.89 -7.81
N ASN A 189 0.97 9.12 -7.61
CA ASN A 189 2.08 9.40 -6.69
C ASN A 189 1.81 8.95 -5.25
N ALA A 190 0.55 8.88 -4.83
CA ALA A 190 0.18 8.34 -3.53
C ALA A 190 0.62 6.87 -3.33
N ILE A 191 0.74 6.11 -4.43
CA ILE A 191 1.26 4.74 -4.40
C ILE A 191 2.76 4.74 -4.15
N ILE A 192 3.49 5.68 -4.78
CA ILE A 192 4.94 5.83 -4.55
C ILE A 192 5.20 6.09 -3.07
N VAL A 193 4.44 7.00 -2.44
CA VAL A 193 4.59 7.28 -1.00
C VAL A 193 4.50 5.99 -0.18
N ASN A 194 3.53 5.12 -0.49
CA ASN A 194 3.36 3.84 0.22
C ASN A 194 4.43 2.79 -0.13
N SER A 195 5.23 3.01 -1.18
CA SER A 195 6.31 2.10 -1.59
C SER A 195 7.67 2.47 -0.98
N LEU A 196 7.74 3.57 -0.23
CA LEU A 196 8.94 4.01 0.47
C LEU A 196 9.03 3.35 1.84
N GLU A 197 10.26 3.11 2.32
CA GLU A 197 10.49 2.29 3.51
C GLU A 197 10.53 3.11 4.80
N THR A 198 10.98 4.36 4.72
CA THR A 198 11.16 5.20 5.91
C THR A 198 10.11 6.30 6.01
N LEU A 199 9.76 6.66 7.25
CA LEU A 199 8.83 7.75 7.52
C LEU A 199 9.29 9.07 6.89
N GLU A 200 10.57 9.35 6.99
CA GLU A 200 11.20 10.55 6.46
C GLU A 200 11.04 10.63 4.93
N GLU A 201 11.30 9.53 4.21
CA GLU A 201 11.12 9.47 2.76
C GLU A 201 9.66 9.61 2.34
N MET A 202 8.73 8.95 3.06
CA MET A 202 7.29 9.04 2.80
C MET A 202 6.78 10.48 2.97
N GLU A 203 7.20 11.17 4.05
CA GLU A 203 6.80 12.55 4.30
C GLU A 203 7.41 13.52 3.29
N GLU A 204 8.66 13.31 2.88
CA GLU A 204 9.32 14.10 1.85
C GLU A 204 8.62 13.93 0.49
N ALA A 205 8.36 12.68 0.08
CA ALA A 205 7.65 12.38 -1.15
C ALA A 205 6.22 12.96 -1.15
N ALA A 206 5.50 12.87 -0.03
CA ALA A 206 4.19 13.47 0.10
C ALA A 206 4.21 15.00 -0.10
N LYS A 207 5.23 15.69 0.42
CA LYS A 207 5.39 17.15 0.23
C LYS A 207 5.68 17.55 -1.21
N MET A 208 6.23 16.65 -2.04
CA MET A 208 6.50 16.91 -3.45
C MET A 208 5.24 16.86 -4.32
N MET A 209 4.18 16.17 -3.86
CA MET A 209 2.90 16.16 -4.56
C MET A 209 2.24 17.54 -4.50
N SER A 210 1.46 17.89 -5.52
CA SER A 210 0.65 19.12 -5.51
C SER A 210 -0.39 19.10 -4.39
N GLU A 211 -0.85 20.28 -3.97
CA GLU A 211 -1.88 20.40 -2.93
C GLU A 211 -3.16 19.64 -3.31
N GLY A 212 -3.58 19.70 -4.59
CA GLY A 212 -4.76 18.99 -5.08
C GLY A 212 -4.68 17.48 -4.92
N VAL A 213 -3.48 16.89 -5.02
CA VAL A 213 -3.25 15.47 -4.77
C VAL A 213 -3.17 15.19 -3.27
N ARG A 214 -2.43 16.01 -2.53
CA ARG A 214 -2.26 15.83 -1.08
C ARG A 214 -3.57 15.91 -0.31
N GLU A 215 -4.45 16.82 -0.69
CA GLU A 215 -5.73 17.06 -0.02
C GLU A 215 -6.92 16.40 -0.76
N GLY A 216 -6.63 15.72 -1.89
CA GLY A 216 -7.62 15.03 -2.71
C GLY A 216 -8.00 13.64 -2.19
N ARG A 217 -8.71 12.89 -3.05
CA ARG A 217 -9.27 11.55 -2.72
C ARG A 217 -8.24 10.50 -2.33
N MET A 218 -6.95 10.70 -2.68
CA MET A 218 -5.86 9.78 -2.32
C MET A 218 -5.30 10.03 -0.91
N LYS A 219 -5.69 11.11 -0.23
CA LYS A 219 -5.13 11.50 1.06
C LYS A 219 -5.20 10.40 2.12
N GLU A 220 -6.40 9.86 2.36
CA GLU A 220 -6.57 8.81 3.37
C GLU A 220 -5.72 7.56 3.05
N TYR A 221 -5.58 7.24 1.76
CA TYR A 221 -4.84 6.06 1.30
C TYR A 221 -3.36 6.13 1.69
N TYR A 222 -2.64 7.20 1.34
CA TYR A 222 -1.22 7.28 1.67
C TYR A 222 -0.96 7.70 3.13
N MET A 223 -1.85 8.52 3.72
CA MET A 223 -1.70 8.93 5.11
C MET A 223 -1.90 7.78 6.10
N ALA A 224 -2.67 6.75 5.74
CA ALA A 224 -2.83 5.56 6.58
C ALA A 224 -1.47 4.88 6.86
N SER A 225 -0.64 4.71 5.84
CA SER A 225 0.71 4.12 5.98
C SER A 225 1.65 5.03 6.77
N ILE A 226 1.65 6.34 6.50
CA ILE A 226 2.43 7.31 7.27
C ILE A 226 2.05 7.27 8.75
N ASN A 227 0.76 7.30 9.07
CA ASN A 227 0.28 7.29 10.45
C ASN A 227 0.61 5.96 11.16
N GLN A 228 0.51 4.84 10.45
CA GLN A 228 0.90 3.54 10.99
C GLN A 228 2.38 3.50 11.35
N LEU A 229 3.25 3.99 10.46
CA LEU A 229 4.69 4.01 10.70
C LEU A 229 5.08 4.98 11.84
N LYS A 230 4.38 6.12 11.96
CA LYS A 230 4.52 7.03 13.10
C LYS A 230 4.17 6.35 14.42
N ALA A 231 3.02 5.72 14.48
CA ALA A 231 2.57 5.03 15.68
C ALA A 231 3.52 3.87 16.07
N GLN A 232 4.05 3.15 15.08
CA GLN A 232 5.05 2.12 15.31
C GLN A 232 6.33 2.71 15.91
N LYS A 233 6.88 3.77 15.31
CA LYS A 233 8.10 4.45 15.79
C LYS A 233 7.92 4.98 17.23
N GLU A 234 6.79 5.63 17.51
CA GLU A 234 6.46 6.09 18.87
C GLU A 234 6.37 4.93 19.87
N ALA A 235 5.76 3.80 19.48
CA ALA A 235 5.68 2.62 20.32
C ALA A 235 7.06 2.00 20.58
N GLU A 236 7.93 1.94 19.57
CA GLU A 236 9.30 1.45 19.70
C GLU A 236 10.14 2.34 20.62
N GLU A 237 10.04 3.68 20.44
CA GLU A 237 10.72 4.64 21.32
C GLU A 237 10.23 4.55 22.78
N HIS A 238 8.93 4.39 22.96
CA HIS A 238 8.34 4.18 24.29
C HIS A 238 8.84 2.88 24.90
N ALA A 239 8.81 1.77 24.14
CA ALA A 239 9.32 0.49 24.60
C ALA A 239 10.80 0.55 24.97
N ALA A 240 11.63 1.19 24.15
CA ALA A 240 13.05 1.39 24.43
C ALA A 240 13.29 2.20 25.72
N LYS A 241 12.51 3.25 25.95
CA LYS A 241 12.57 4.04 27.20
C LYS A 241 12.17 3.18 28.42
N MET A 242 11.15 2.36 28.28
CA MET A 242 10.66 1.50 29.38
C MET A 242 11.60 0.31 29.68
N GLN A 243 12.37 -0.14 28.68
CA GLN A 243 13.34 -1.23 28.81
C GLN A 243 14.74 -0.76 29.19
N ALA A 244 14.99 0.55 29.25
CA ALA A 244 16.28 1.08 29.62
C ALA A 244 16.68 0.68 31.05
N ALA A 245 17.95 0.41 31.27
CA ALA A 245 18.46 0.04 32.59
C ALA A 245 18.15 1.11 33.63
N GLY A 246 17.66 0.73 34.79
CA GLY A 246 17.32 1.63 35.89
C GLY A 246 15.91 2.21 35.84
N VAL A 247 15.12 1.94 34.80
CA VAL A 247 13.71 2.34 34.77
C VAL A 247 12.92 1.49 35.76
N VAL A 248 12.11 2.17 36.56
CA VAL A 248 11.23 1.48 37.53
C VAL A 248 10.12 0.76 36.75
N ALA A 249 10.03 -0.55 36.94
CA ALA A 249 8.98 -1.36 36.33
C ALA A 249 7.60 -0.87 36.75
N PRO A 250 6.61 -0.78 35.83
CA PRO A 250 5.23 -0.46 36.18
C PRO A 250 4.67 -1.42 37.22
N ASP A 251 4.01 -0.87 38.22
CA ASP A 251 3.34 -1.68 39.24
C ASP A 251 2.01 -2.21 38.69
N PHE A 252 1.70 -3.46 38.94
CA PHE A 252 0.44 -4.06 38.54
C PHE A 252 -0.11 -4.97 39.65
N THR A 253 -1.39 -5.25 39.61
CA THR A 253 -2.09 -6.17 40.50
C THR A 253 -2.83 -7.20 39.64
N LEU A 254 -2.53 -8.47 39.91
CA LEU A 254 -3.21 -9.63 39.30
C LEU A 254 -3.70 -10.56 40.42
N ASN A 255 -4.74 -11.34 40.14
CA ASN A 255 -5.18 -12.36 41.07
C ASN A 255 -4.27 -13.60 40.97
N ASP A 256 -3.92 -14.16 42.09
CA ASP A 256 -3.25 -15.46 42.18
C ASP A 256 -4.23 -16.60 41.80
N LEU A 257 -3.72 -17.85 41.82
CA LEU A 257 -4.52 -19.03 41.48
C LEU A 257 -5.73 -19.25 42.42
N ASN A 258 -5.75 -18.61 43.58
CA ASN A 258 -6.84 -18.67 44.56
C ASN A 258 -7.78 -17.46 44.43
N GLY A 259 -7.59 -16.61 43.43
CA GLY A 259 -8.37 -15.41 43.23
C GLY A 259 -8.00 -14.23 44.16
N LYS A 260 -6.90 -14.35 44.93
CA LYS A 260 -6.46 -13.28 45.83
C LYS A 260 -5.62 -12.27 45.08
N PRO A 261 -5.86 -10.94 45.25
CA PRO A 261 -5.05 -9.90 44.62
C PRO A 261 -3.59 -9.99 45.06
N PHE A 262 -2.70 -10.03 44.09
CA PHE A 262 -1.24 -10.01 44.26
C PHE A 262 -0.69 -8.77 43.54
N LYS A 263 0.05 -7.96 44.26
CA LYS A 263 0.63 -6.73 43.77
C LYS A 263 2.14 -6.88 43.57
N MET A 264 2.66 -6.51 42.39
CA MET A 264 4.09 -6.66 42.07
C MET A 264 4.97 -5.90 43.07
N SER A 265 4.58 -4.69 43.48
CA SER A 265 5.31 -3.89 44.45
C SER A 265 5.49 -4.56 45.83
N SER A 266 4.73 -5.61 46.15
CA SER A 266 4.92 -6.41 47.38
C SER A 266 6.22 -7.20 47.37
N LEU A 267 6.88 -7.33 46.21
CA LEU A 267 8.17 -8.01 46.04
C LEU A 267 9.37 -7.06 46.07
N LYS A 268 9.19 -5.78 46.43
CA LYS A 268 10.32 -4.85 46.54
C LYS A 268 11.45 -5.43 47.42
N GLY A 269 12.69 -5.29 46.92
CA GLY A 269 13.88 -5.83 47.55
C GLY A 269 14.20 -7.28 47.18
N LYS A 270 13.43 -7.92 46.31
CA LYS A 270 13.67 -9.25 45.78
C LYS A 270 14.00 -9.23 44.31
N TYR A 271 14.72 -10.21 43.80
CA TYR A 271 14.84 -10.44 42.36
C TYR A 271 13.55 -11.10 41.85
N VAL A 272 12.97 -10.57 40.81
CA VAL A 272 11.73 -11.07 40.20
C VAL A 272 11.97 -11.37 38.72
N VAL A 273 11.61 -12.58 38.30
CA VAL A 273 11.56 -12.95 36.88
C VAL A 273 10.10 -13.02 36.48
N LEU A 274 9.74 -12.23 35.44
CA LEU A 274 8.41 -12.28 34.85
C LEU A 274 8.46 -13.10 33.58
N ASP A 275 7.64 -14.12 33.51
CA ASP A 275 7.47 -14.97 32.33
C ASP A 275 6.08 -14.70 31.72
N PHE A 276 6.04 -14.30 30.44
CA PHE A 276 4.82 -14.04 29.73
C PHE A 276 4.61 -15.14 28.71
N TRP A 277 3.57 -15.91 28.88
CA TRP A 277 3.21 -16.96 27.94
C TRP A 277 1.74 -16.90 27.55
N GLY A 278 1.36 -17.49 26.43
CA GLY A 278 -0.02 -17.60 25.96
C GLY A 278 -0.25 -18.95 25.27
N SER A 279 -1.47 -19.46 25.41
CA SER A 279 -1.93 -20.59 24.61
C SER A 279 -2.51 -20.05 23.29
N TRP A 280 -1.83 -20.28 22.17
CA TRP A 280 -2.31 -20.03 20.80
C TRP A 280 -2.47 -21.28 20.00
#